data_01a276c632b23d8244f62253d3f2c372
#
_entry.id   01a276c632b23d8244f62253d3f2c372
#
_cell.length_a   1.000
_cell.length_b   1.000
_cell.length_c   1.000
_cell.angle_alpha   90.00
_cell.angle_beta   90.00
_cell.angle_gamma   90.00
#
_symmetry.space_group_name_H-M   'P 1'
#
loop_
_entity.id
_entity.type
_entity.pdbx_description
1 polymer ?
#
loop_
_entity_poly.entity_id
_entity_poly.type
_entity_poly.pdbx_seq_one_letter_code
_entity_poly.pdbx_strand_id
1 'polypeptide(L)'
;KLIRPSQGSVSLFHSTSKSEWTHALKRVGSVIETPVALNHLNARQNLRYYCKIHHVPNPDNVIDEILDTVGLGHTGKKKFRSFSLGMKQRLGIAIALIAKPDLLILDEPINGLDPVAIKEFRQMIKKLSEEQGMTVLISSHILSELYQVSTRFGIIDHGQIIREITKDEFEHLSEDYIVLKTNQLALASRILQDQLHQHFKVVNSDNEIHIFDKSHVIKAIVKELVKQEVEIDEIYYKRQDLENYFTQLVDSERR
;
A
#
# COMPACT_ATOMS: atom_id res chain seq x y z
N LYS A 1 -25.69 -6.69 -5.37
CA LYS A 1 -25.81 -5.96 -4.08
C LYS A 1 -26.32 -6.93 -3.02
N LEU A 2 -25.47 -7.38 -2.13
CA LEU A 2 -25.84 -8.20 -0.95
C LEU A 2 -26.34 -7.30 0.19
N ILE A 3 -25.75 -6.10 0.31
CA ILE A 3 -26.08 -5.11 1.34
C ILE A 3 -26.54 -3.82 0.65
N ARG A 4 -27.55 -3.16 1.22
CA ARG A 4 -27.99 -1.83 0.79
C ARG A 4 -27.41 -0.80 1.73
N PRO A 5 -26.88 0.33 1.21
CA PRO A 5 -26.47 1.43 2.09
C PRO A 5 -27.69 1.96 2.85
N SER A 6 -27.51 2.29 4.13
CA SER A 6 -28.55 2.92 4.95
C SER A 6 -28.81 4.36 4.50
N GLN A 7 -27.75 5.05 4.07
CA GLN A 7 -27.79 6.41 3.54
C GLN A 7 -26.76 6.55 2.40
N GLY A 8 -26.90 7.59 1.61
CA GLY A 8 -25.99 7.89 0.50
C GLY A 8 -26.19 7.02 -0.74
N SER A 9 -25.28 7.15 -1.67
CA SER A 9 -25.29 6.43 -2.94
C SER A 9 -23.90 5.87 -3.27
N VAL A 10 -23.85 4.78 -4.03
CA VAL A 10 -22.62 4.19 -4.56
C VAL A 10 -22.70 4.22 -6.09
N SER A 11 -21.71 4.84 -6.73
CA SER A 11 -21.54 4.82 -8.17
C SER A 11 -20.36 3.93 -8.55
N LEU A 12 -20.52 3.08 -9.55
CA LEU A 12 -19.48 2.22 -10.08
C LEU A 12 -19.42 2.41 -11.60
N PHE A 13 -18.28 2.89 -12.12
CA PHE A 13 -18.11 3.27 -13.53
C PHE A 13 -19.25 4.21 -14.03
N HIS A 14 -19.57 5.23 -13.22
CA HIS A 14 -20.66 6.18 -13.44
C HIS A 14 -22.08 5.57 -13.41
N SER A 15 -22.20 4.29 -13.08
CA SER A 15 -23.47 3.57 -13.01
C SER A 15 -24.05 3.63 -11.59
N THR A 16 -25.28 4.12 -11.46
CA THR A 16 -26.00 4.22 -10.18
C THR A 16 -27.22 3.32 -10.12
N SER A 17 -27.86 3.06 -11.27
CA SER A 17 -29.07 2.24 -11.35
C SER A 17 -28.80 0.75 -11.17
N LYS A 18 -29.80 -0.02 -10.73
CA LYS A 18 -29.69 -1.45 -10.47
C LYS A 18 -29.39 -2.26 -11.75
N SER A 19 -29.93 -1.86 -12.89
CA SER A 19 -29.71 -2.50 -14.19
C SER A 19 -28.29 -2.28 -14.71
N GLU A 20 -27.79 -1.06 -14.61
CA GLU A 20 -26.42 -0.70 -15.00
C GLU A 20 -25.37 -1.38 -14.13
N TRP A 21 -25.65 -1.57 -12.85
CA TRP A 21 -24.75 -2.27 -11.93
C TRP A 21 -24.43 -3.71 -12.38
N THR A 22 -25.36 -4.39 -13.00
CA THR A 22 -25.11 -5.75 -13.52
C THR A 22 -24.01 -5.74 -14.60
N HIS A 23 -23.96 -4.71 -15.45
CA HIS A 23 -22.90 -4.53 -16.41
C HIS A 23 -21.60 -4.03 -15.76
N ALA A 24 -21.70 -3.08 -14.84
CA ALA A 24 -20.55 -2.56 -14.11
C ALA A 24 -19.82 -3.66 -13.32
N LEU A 25 -20.54 -4.56 -12.65
CA LEU A 25 -19.96 -5.67 -11.90
C LEU A 25 -19.22 -6.70 -12.76
N LYS A 26 -19.53 -6.82 -14.05
CA LYS A 26 -18.74 -7.68 -14.96
C LYS A 26 -17.33 -7.15 -15.21
N ARG A 27 -17.10 -5.87 -14.94
CA ARG A 27 -15.82 -5.18 -15.07
C ARG A 27 -15.03 -5.16 -13.74
N VAL A 28 -15.52 -5.87 -12.71
CA VAL A 28 -14.88 -5.95 -11.40
C VAL A 28 -14.45 -7.38 -11.14
N GLY A 29 -13.17 -7.56 -10.85
CA GLY A 29 -12.63 -8.77 -10.24
C GLY A 29 -12.47 -8.57 -8.74
N SER A 30 -12.66 -9.62 -7.94
CA SER A 30 -12.42 -9.50 -6.49
C SER A 30 -11.88 -10.79 -5.89
N VAL A 31 -11.02 -10.63 -4.88
CA VAL A 31 -10.59 -11.70 -3.98
C VAL A 31 -10.80 -11.19 -2.56
N ILE A 32 -11.67 -11.86 -1.81
CA ILE A 32 -12.03 -11.51 -0.44
C ILE A 32 -11.46 -12.57 0.47
N GLU A 33 -10.54 -12.19 1.35
CA GLU A 33 -9.84 -13.07 2.29
C GLU A 33 -9.21 -14.31 1.61
N THR A 34 -9.85 -15.46 1.73
CA THR A 34 -9.28 -16.74 1.25
C THR A 34 -9.74 -17.06 -0.16
N PRO A 35 -8.81 -17.25 -1.10
CA PRO A 35 -9.15 -17.64 -2.47
C PRO A 35 -9.90 -18.98 -2.53
N VAL A 36 -11.03 -19.00 -3.24
CA VAL A 36 -11.85 -20.20 -3.42
C VAL A 36 -11.57 -20.81 -4.79
N ALA A 37 -11.08 -22.05 -4.78
CA ALA A 37 -10.89 -22.85 -5.99
C ALA A 37 -11.16 -24.34 -5.71
N LEU A 38 -11.33 -25.14 -6.76
CA LEU A 38 -11.64 -26.55 -6.64
C LEU A 38 -10.40 -27.36 -6.25
N ASN A 39 -10.41 -27.93 -5.05
CA ASN A 39 -9.27 -28.59 -4.40
C ASN A 39 -8.64 -29.74 -5.21
N HIS A 40 -9.43 -30.45 -5.98
CA HIS A 40 -9.02 -31.64 -6.76
C HIS A 40 -8.52 -31.27 -8.18
N LEU A 41 -8.62 -30.01 -8.57
CA LEU A 41 -8.15 -29.51 -9.87
C LEU A 41 -6.79 -28.82 -9.73
N ASN A 42 -6.01 -28.81 -10.82
CA ASN A 42 -4.80 -27.98 -10.92
C ASN A 42 -5.15 -26.52 -11.33
N ALA A 43 -4.15 -25.63 -11.44
CA ALA A 43 -4.39 -24.24 -11.80
C ALA A 43 -5.12 -24.08 -13.13
N ARG A 44 -4.62 -24.69 -14.20
CA ARG A 44 -5.23 -24.65 -15.54
C ARG A 44 -6.66 -25.20 -15.56
N GLN A 45 -6.91 -26.29 -14.86
CA GLN A 45 -8.24 -26.90 -14.77
C GLN A 45 -9.23 -25.98 -14.03
N ASN A 46 -8.80 -25.33 -12.94
CA ASN A 46 -9.60 -24.34 -12.24
C ASN A 46 -9.94 -23.16 -13.17
N LEU A 47 -8.94 -22.55 -13.83
CA LEU A 47 -9.20 -21.46 -14.76
C LEU A 47 -10.14 -21.86 -15.90
N ARG A 48 -9.97 -23.07 -16.48
CA ARG A 48 -10.88 -23.57 -17.52
C ARG A 48 -12.32 -23.73 -17.01
N TYR A 49 -12.50 -24.14 -15.76
CA TYR A 49 -13.81 -24.23 -15.12
C TYR A 49 -14.47 -22.86 -15.03
N TYR A 50 -13.73 -21.84 -14.53
CA TYR A 50 -14.26 -20.49 -14.42
C TYR A 50 -14.43 -19.79 -15.78
N CYS A 51 -13.56 -20.03 -16.76
CA CYS A 51 -13.78 -19.58 -18.14
C CYS A 51 -15.12 -20.06 -18.73
N LYS A 52 -15.53 -21.31 -18.42
CA LYS A 52 -16.84 -21.81 -18.85
C LYS A 52 -17.99 -21.04 -18.19
N ILE A 53 -17.88 -20.73 -16.89
CA ILE A 53 -18.88 -19.95 -16.14
C ILE A 53 -19.02 -18.53 -16.75
N HIS A 54 -17.90 -17.91 -17.11
CA HIS A 54 -17.86 -16.57 -17.69
C HIS A 54 -18.06 -16.54 -19.20
N HIS A 55 -18.31 -17.70 -19.84
CA HIS A 55 -18.49 -17.83 -21.30
C HIS A 55 -17.34 -17.24 -22.11
N VAL A 56 -16.10 -17.42 -21.63
CA VAL A 56 -14.90 -16.90 -22.32
C VAL A 56 -14.64 -17.70 -23.60
N PRO A 57 -14.60 -17.05 -24.78
CA PRO A 57 -14.25 -17.72 -26.01
C PRO A 57 -12.75 -18.06 -26.04
N ASN A 58 -12.39 -19.19 -26.67
CA ASN A 58 -10.99 -19.63 -26.84
C ASN A 58 -10.18 -19.57 -25.53
N PRO A 59 -10.62 -20.31 -24.48
CA PRO A 59 -10.11 -20.13 -23.13
C PRO A 59 -8.62 -20.48 -22.96
N ASP A 60 -8.04 -21.31 -23.83
CA ASP A 60 -6.67 -21.78 -23.65
C ASP A 60 -5.64 -20.66 -23.74
N ASN A 61 -5.76 -19.74 -24.70
CA ASN A 61 -4.87 -18.59 -24.81
C ASN A 61 -5.00 -17.64 -23.61
N VAL A 62 -6.25 -17.39 -23.17
CA VAL A 62 -6.53 -16.56 -21.99
C VAL A 62 -5.96 -17.19 -20.73
N ILE A 63 -6.08 -18.50 -20.59
CA ILE A 63 -5.52 -19.24 -19.44
C ILE A 63 -3.99 -19.18 -19.42
N ASP A 64 -3.33 -19.31 -20.57
CA ASP A 64 -1.88 -19.22 -20.67
C ASP A 64 -1.39 -17.82 -20.28
N GLU A 65 -1.99 -16.77 -20.84
CA GLU A 65 -1.69 -15.38 -20.50
C GLU A 65 -1.86 -15.09 -19.00
N ILE A 66 -2.97 -15.55 -18.40
CA ILE A 66 -3.24 -15.36 -16.97
C ILE A 66 -2.24 -16.13 -16.11
N LEU A 67 -1.96 -17.40 -16.44
CA LEU A 67 -0.99 -18.21 -15.68
C LEU A 67 0.40 -17.61 -15.69
N ASP A 68 0.82 -17.04 -16.80
CA ASP A 68 2.10 -16.32 -16.91
C ASP A 68 2.08 -15.02 -16.10
N THR A 69 0.98 -14.26 -16.16
CA THR A 69 0.82 -13.02 -15.40
C THR A 69 0.92 -13.25 -13.90
N VAL A 70 0.30 -14.31 -13.37
CA VAL A 70 0.34 -14.62 -11.94
C VAL A 70 1.50 -15.55 -11.55
N GLY A 71 2.37 -15.94 -12.48
CA GLY A 71 3.55 -16.78 -12.22
C GLY A 71 3.21 -18.22 -11.81
N LEU A 72 2.10 -18.77 -12.29
CA LEU A 72 1.68 -20.16 -11.99
C LEU A 72 1.84 -21.12 -13.17
N GLY A 73 2.41 -20.70 -14.30
CA GLY A 73 2.61 -21.53 -15.50
C GLY A 73 3.40 -22.82 -15.23
N HIS A 74 4.37 -22.76 -14.32
CA HIS A 74 5.24 -23.88 -13.94
C HIS A 74 4.58 -24.95 -13.05
N THR A 75 3.35 -24.71 -12.55
CA THR A 75 2.72 -25.58 -11.54
C THR A 75 2.22 -26.93 -12.08
N GLY A 76 2.03 -27.04 -13.39
CA GLY A 76 1.71 -28.27 -14.12
C GLY A 76 0.50 -29.02 -13.56
N LYS A 77 0.73 -30.26 -13.10
CA LYS A 77 -0.33 -31.15 -12.58
C LYS A 77 -0.61 -31.00 -11.08
N LYS A 78 0.13 -30.11 -10.36
CA LYS A 78 -0.04 -29.90 -8.92
C LYS A 78 -1.46 -29.43 -8.61
N LYS A 79 -2.12 -30.08 -7.66
CA LYS A 79 -3.51 -29.80 -7.29
C LYS A 79 -3.59 -28.60 -6.33
N PHE A 80 -4.70 -27.83 -6.39
CA PHE A 80 -4.91 -26.64 -5.54
C PHE A 80 -4.77 -26.95 -4.03
N ARG A 81 -5.25 -28.11 -3.57
CA ARG A 81 -5.09 -28.54 -2.16
C ARG A 81 -3.63 -28.58 -1.69
N SER A 82 -2.69 -28.77 -2.61
CA SER A 82 -1.25 -28.86 -2.32
C SER A 82 -0.51 -27.56 -2.61
N PHE A 83 -1.20 -26.47 -2.92
CA PHE A 83 -0.60 -25.15 -3.13
C PHE A 83 -0.17 -24.53 -1.80
N SER A 84 0.94 -23.78 -1.81
CA SER A 84 1.26 -22.86 -0.72
C SER A 84 0.21 -21.75 -0.64
N LEU A 85 0.17 -21.02 0.45
CA LEU A 85 -0.76 -19.89 0.62
C LEU A 85 -0.58 -18.86 -0.51
N GLY A 86 0.65 -18.48 -0.83
CA GLY A 86 0.95 -17.56 -1.93
C GLY A 86 0.51 -18.08 -3.30
N MET A 87 0.67 -19.39 -3.56
CA MET A 87 0.16 -19.98 -4.80
C MET A 87 -1.38 -19.97 -4.84
N LYS A 88 -2.05 -20.20 -3.71
CA LYS A 88 -3.52 -20.12 -3.60
C LYS A 88 -3.99 -18.70 -3.87
N GLN A 89 -3.33 -17.71 -3.26
CA GLN A 89 -3.65 -16.29 -3.44
C GLN A 89 -3.52 -15.89 -4.91
N ARG A 90 -2.41 -16.26 -5.56
CA ARG A 90 -2.20 -15.99 -6.99
C ARG A 90 -3.23 -16.68 -7.88
N LEU A 91 -3.68 -17.90 -7.55
CA LEU A 91 -4.75 -18.54 -8.31
C LEU A 91 -6.11 -17.82 -8.10
N GLY A 92 -6.41 -17.33 -6.90
CA GLY A 92 -7.59 -16.51 -6.66
C GLY A 92 -7.63 -15.26 -7.53
N ILE A 93 -6.48 -14.55 -7.60
CA ILE A 93 -6.33 -13.39 -8.49
C ILE A 93 -6.46 -13.82 -9.95
N ALA A 94 -5.84 -14.93 -10.36
CA ALA A 94 -5.99 -15.47 -11.71
C ALA A 94 -7.45 -15.71 -12.10
N ILE A 95 -8.26 -16.23 -11.18
CA ILE A 95 -9.71 -16.42 -11.39
C ILE A 95 -10.43 -15.08 -11.55
N ALA A 96 -10.07 -14.08 -10.73
CA ALA A 96 -10.65 -12.74 -10.82
C ALA A 96 -10.30 -12.02 -12.15
N LEU A 97 -9.15 -12.35 -12.75
CA LEU A 97 -8.70 -11.77 -14.03
C LEU A 97 -9.38 -12.35 -15.28
N ILE A 98 -10.09 -13.49 -15.17
CA ILE A 98 -10.70 -14.19 -16.31
C ILE A 98 -11.63 -13.29 -17.13
N ALA A 99 -12.40 -12.44 -16.44
CA ALA A 99 -13.35 -11.52 -17.10
C ALA A 99 -12.67 -10.25 -17.64
N LYS A 100 -11.33 -10.13 -17.59
CA LYS A 100 -10.56 -8.93 -17.93
C LYS A 100 -11.13 -7.68 -17.27
N PRO A 101 -11.15 -7.61 -15.93
CA PRO A 101 -11.78 -6.51 -15.21
C PRO A 101 -10.98 -5.21 -15.36
N ASP A 102 -11.66 -4.07 -15.28
CA ASP A 102 -11.03 -2.75 -15.18
C ASP A 102 -10.66 -2.39 -13.74
N LEU A 103 -11.36 -3.00 -12.76
CA LEU A 103 -11.14 -2.83 -11.33
C LEU A 103 -10.94 -4.18 -10.65
N LEU A 104 -9.84 -4.34 -9.95
CA LEU A 104 -9.53 -5.49 -9.11
C LEU A 104 -9.57 -5.09 -7.64
N ILE A 105 -10.40 -5.76 -6.84
CA ILE A 105 -10.55 -5.52 -5.40
C ILE A 105 -9.93 -6.68 -4.64
N LEU A 106 -8.95 -6.40 -3.79
CA LEU A 106 -8.21 -7.38 -3.01
C LEU A 106 -8.31 -7.05 -1.53
N ASP A 107 -8.92 -7.94 -0.77
CA ASP A 107 -9.06 -7.80 0.67
C ASP A 107 -8.00 -8.61 1.39
N GLU A 108 -7.10 -7.91 2.14
CA GLU A 108 -5.97 -8.48 2.87
C GLU A 108 -5.14 -9.54 2.07
N PRO A 109 -4.75 -9.26 0.81
CA PRO A 109 -4.20 -10.28 -0.10
C PRO A 109 -2.82 -10.80 0.29
N ILE A 110 -2.10 -10.09 1.14
CA ILE A 110 -0.72 -10.44 1.57
C ILE A 110 -0.67 -11.07 2.97
N ASN A 111 -1.83 -11.15 3.64
CA ASN A 111 -1.88 -11.67 5.00
C ASN A 111 -1.40 -13.14 5.07
N GLY A 112 -0.41 -13.40 5.95
CA GLY A 112 0.16 -14.74 6.15
C GLY A 112 1.09 -15.22 5.02
N LEU A 113 1.45 -14.38 4.06
CA LEU A 113 2.44 -14.71 3.05
C LEU A 113 3.86 -14.59 3.60
N ASP A 114 4.75 -15.43 3.09
CA ASP A 114 6.19 -15.29 3.34
C ASP A 114 6.80 -14.11 2.52
N PRO A 115 8.00 -13.61 2.89
CA PRO A 115 8.60 -12.46 2.22
C PRO A 115 8.82 -12.64 0.70
N VAL A 116 9.06 -13.87 0.25
CA VAL A 116 9.25 -14.18 -1.18
C VAL A 116 7.92 -14.03 -1.91
N ALA A 117 6.85 -14.61 -1.36
CA ALA A 117 5.50 -14.50 -1.92
C ALA A 117 5.00 -13.05 -1.94
N ILE A 118 5.31 -12.24 -0.91
CA ILE A 118 5.00 -10.80 -0.88
C ILE A 118 5.71 -10.06 -2.02
N LYS A 119 7.00 -10.32 -2.23
CA LYS A 119 7.76 -9.71 -3.34
C LYS A 119 7.16 -10.06 -4.70
N GLU A 120 6.81 -11.33 -4.91
CA GLU A 120 6.16 -11.80 -6.16
C GLU A 120 4.78 -11.16 -6.35
N PHE A 121 4.00 -11.03 -5.27
CA PHE A 121 2.72 -10.33 -5.27
C PHE A 121 2.87 -8.87 -5.68
N ARG A 122 3.83 -8.14 -5.11
CA ARG A 122 4.10 -6.73 -5.47
C ARG A 122 4.44 -6.57 -6.95
N GLN A 123 5.29 -7.44 -7.49
CA GLN A 123 5.65 -7.42 -8.91
C GLN A 123 4.43 -7.67 -9.81
N MET A 124 3.57 -8.62 -9.43
CA MET A 124 2.33 -8.91 -10.14
C MET A 124 1.38 -7.71 -10.14
N ILE A 125 1.16 -7.06 -8.98
CA ILE A 125 0.27 -5.88 -8.89
C ILE A 125 0.79 -4.73 -9.74
N LYS A 126 2.10 -4.44 -9.70
CA LYS A 126 2.71 -3.43 -10.57
C LYS A 126 2.48 -3.73 -12.04
N LYS A 127 2.71 -4.97 -12.46
CA LYS A 127 2.47 -5.39 -13.85
C LYS A 127 1.01 -5.17 -14.26
N LEU A 128 0.04 -5.55 -13.42
CA LEU A 128 -1.38 -5.36 -13.70
C LEU A 128 -1.75 -3.87 -13.81
N SER A 129 -1.24 -3.04 -12.92
CA SER A 129 -1.56 -1.60 -12.89
C SER A 129 -0.82 -0.81 -13.97
N GLU A 130 0.51 -0.95 -14.06
CA GLU A 130 1.36 -0.11 -14.90
C GLU A 130 1.35 -0.55 -16.38
N GLU A 131 1.38 -1.87 -16.63
CA GLU A 131 1.46 -2.41 -18.00
C GLU A 131 0.07 -2.68 -18.62
N GLN A 132 -0.92 -3.08 -17.80
CA GLN A 132 -2.26 -3.42 -18.28
C GLN A 132 -3.31 -2.34 -17.98
N GLY A 133 -2.95 -1.24 -17.31
CA GLY A 133 -3.83 -0.11 -17.01
C GLY A 133 -4.98 -0.45 -16.05
N MET A 134 -4.84 -1.51 -15.25
CA MET A 134 -5.87 -1.97 -14.33
C MET A 134 -5.88 -1.13 -13.06
N THR A 135 -7.04 -0.70 -12.62
CA THR A 135 -7.19 -0.09 -11.29
C THR A 135 -7.23 -1.18 -10.23
N VAL A 136 -6.38 -1.09 -9.21
CA VAL A 136 -6.34 -2.06 -8.12
C VAL A 136 -6.65 -1.37 -6.79
N LEU A 137 -7.65 -1.87 -6.08
CA LEU A 137 -8.02 -1.47 -4.72
C LEU A 137 -7.59 -2.56 -3.75
N ILE A 138 -6.72 -2.24 -2.80
CA ILE A 138 -6.15 -3.20 -1.85
C ILE A 138 -6.44 -2.72 -0.43
N SER A 139 -6.99 -3.59 0.41
CA SER A 139 -6.98 -3.39 1.87
C SER A 139 -5.78 -4.11 2.48
N SER A 140 -5.15 -3.51 3.48
CA SER A 140 -4.17 -4.17 4.34
C SER A 140 -3.97 -3.39 5.63
N HIS A 141 -3.58 -4.08 6.68
CA HIS A 141 -3.11 -3.49 7.93
C HIS A 141 -1.58 -3.36 7.98
N ILE A 142 -0.86 -3.81 6.94
CA ILE A 142 0.61 -3.72 6.83
C ILE A 142 0.95 -2.54 5.92
N LEU A 143 1.11 -1.36 6.52
CA LEU A 143 1.31 -0.11 5.79
C LEU A 143 2.58 -0.11 4.94
N SER A 144 3.68 -0.65 5.45
CA SER A 144 4.97 -0.75 4.74
C SER A 144 4.87 -1.52 3.42
N GLU A 145 4.00 -2.53 3.35
CA GLU A 145 3.77 -3.30 2.13
C GLU A 145 2.86 -2.56 1.13
N LEU A 146 1.80 -1.90 1.63
CA LEU A 146 0.94 -1.07 0.79
C LEU A 146 1.72 0.06 0.13
N TYR A 147 2.62 0.70 0.88
CA TYR A 147 3.45 1.79 0.39
C TYR A 147 4.29 1.41 -0.85
N GLN A 148 4.69 0.15 -0.96
CA GLN A 148 5.50 -0.34 -2.09
C GLN A 148 4.73 -0.44 -3.42
N VAL A 149 3.39 -0.51 -3.37
CA VAL A 149 2.56 -0.77 -4.55
C VAL A 149 1.49 0.29 -4.80
N SER A 150 1.08 1.04 -3.78
CA SER A 150 -0.01 2.01 -3.88
C SER A 150 0.48 3.37 -4.35
N THR A 151 -0.37 4.06 -5.11
CA THR A 151 -0.19 5.45 -5.53
C THR A 151 -1.03 6.42 -4.72
N ARG A 152 -2.06 5.91 -4.02
CA ARG A 152 -3.00 6.67 -3.19
C ARG A 152 -3.44 5.82 -2.00
N PHE A 153 -3.64 6.46 -0.85
CA PHE A 153 -4.03 5.82 0.40
C PHE A 153 -5.32 6.42 0.92
N GLY A 154 -6.26 5.58 1.34
CA GLY A 154 -7.41 5.96 2.13
C GLY A 154 -7.27 5.39 3.54
N ILE A 155 -7.28 6.24 4.54
CA ILE A 155 -7.12 5.86 5.94
C ILE A 155 -8.51 5.76 6.55
N ILE A 156 -8.84 4.58 7.08
CA ILE A 156 -10.15 4.29 7.69
C ILE A 156 -9.97 4.07 9.18
N ASP A 157 -10.73 4.78 9.99
CA ASP A 157 -10.84 4.55 11.43
C ASP A 157 -12.32 4.59 11.83
N HIS A 158 -12.76 3.65 12.69
CA HIS A 158 -14.15 3.51 13.15
C HIS A 158 -15.20 3.61 12.04
N GLY A 159 -14.91 3.07 10.85
CA GLY A 159 -15.84 3.06 9.71
C GLY A 159 -15.94 4.37 8.93
N GLN A 160 -15.07 5.33 9.22
CA GLN A 160 -14.98 6.62 8.51
C GLN A 160 -13.64 6.74 7.78
N ILE A 161 -13.65 7.31 6.57
CA ILE A 161 -12.43 7.72 5.90
C ILE A 161 -11.98 9.02 6.55
N ILE A 162 -10.90 8.95 7.36
CA ILE A 162 -10.36 10.11 8.06
C ILE A 162 -9.42 10.93 7.17
N ARG A 163 -8.77 10.29 6.22
CA ARG A 163 -7.91 10.97 5.25
C ARG A 163 -7.74 10.19 3.97
N GLU A 164 -7.65 10.91 2.87
CA GLU A 164 -7.19 10.43 1.57
C GLU A 164 -5.93 11.21 1.19
N ILE A 165 -4.87 10.51 0.76
CA ILE A 165 -3.56 11.10 0.51
C ILE A 165 -2.87 10.37 -0.66
N THR A 166 -2.20 11.11 -1.54
CA THR A 166 -1.34 10.53 -2.57
C THR A 166 -0.01 10.05 -1.97
N LYS A 167 0.70 9.19 -2.72
CA LYS A 167 2.03 8.76 -2.30
C LYS A 167 3.01 9.92 -2.18
N ASP A 168 2.98 10.85 -3.12
CA ASP A 168 3.85 12.03 -3.13
C ASP A 168 3.58 12.94 -1.92
N GLU A 169 2.30 13.20 -1.60
CA GLU A 169 1.93 13.94 -0.39
C GLU A 169 2.37 13.21 0.88
N PHE A 170 2.26 11.87 0.89
CA PHE A 170 2.69 11.06 2.01
C PHE A 170 4.22 11.12 2.20
N GLU A 171 5.01 11.08 1.10
CA GLU A 171 6.47 11.24 1.14
C GLU A 171 6.89 12.61 1.69
N HIS A 172 6.20 13.67 1.29
CA HIS A 172 6.47 15.02 1.81
C HIS A 172 6.13 15.15 3.32
N LEU A 173 5.11 14.46 3.79
CA LEU A 173 4.72 14.49 5.20
C LEU A 173 5.56 13.56 6.07
N SER A 174 6.20 12.55 5.47
CA SER A 174 7.06 11.56 6.14
C SER A 174 8.55 11.83 5.93
N GLU A 175 8.97 13.10 5.79
CA GLU A 175 10.38 13.44 5.64
C GLU A 175 11.18 13.04 6.87
N ASP A 176 12.30 12.34 6.62
CA ASP A 176 13.30 12.08 7.63
C ASP A 176 13.87 13.40 8.14
N TYR A 177 14.07 13.50 9.42
CA TYR A 177 14.65 14.69 10.03
C TYR A 177 15.72 14.33 11.05
N ILE A 178 16.59 15.32 11.35
CA ILE A 178 17.57 15.20 12.42
C ILE A 178 16.92 15.73 13.68
N VAL A 179 16.96 14.95 14.77
CA VAL A 179 16.61 15.40 16.11
C VAL A 179 17.86 15.89 16.79
N LEU A 180 17.83 17.14 17.27
CA LEU A 180 18.83 17.73 18.15
C LEU A 180 18.19 17.99 19.49
N LYS A 181 18.72 17.40 20.56
CA LYS A 181 18.35 17.70 21.95
C LYS A 181 19.39 18.57 22.61
N THR A 182 18.95 19.67 23.18
CA THR A 182 19.81 20.61 23.88
C THR A 182 19.00 21.48 24.83
N ASN A 183 19.59 21.80 25.97
CA ASN A 183 19.02 22.77 26.91
C ASN A 183 19.17 24.24 26.45
N GLN A 184 19.91 24.48 25.36
CA GLN A 184 20.19 25.80 24.80
C GLN A 184 19.42 26.05 23.47
N LEU A 185 18.11 25.75 23.45
CA LEU A 185 17.26 25.80 22.25
C LEU A 185 17.38 27.13 21.47
N ALA A 186 17.36 28.27 22.19
CA ALA A 186 17.41 29.58 21.56
C ALA A 186 18.74 29.83 20.83
N LEU A 187 19.88 29.45 21.43
CA LEU A 187 21.19 29.59 20.82
C LEU A 187 21.35 28.64 19.64
N ALA A 188 20.98 27.38 19.81
CA ALA A 188 21.03 26.38 18.76
C ALA A 188 20.16 26.79 17.55
N SER A 189 18.93 27.25 17.78
CA SER A 189 18.04 27.72 16.72
C SER A 189 18.62 28.91 15.92
N ARG A 190 19.25 29.85 16.61
CA ARG A 190 19.91 31.00 15.96
C ARG A 190 21.06 30.54 15.07
N ILE A 191 21.90 29.61 15.53
CA ILE A 191 23.01 29.06 14.74
C ILE A 191 22.50 28.32 13.51
N LEU A 192 21.47 27.48 13.70
CA LEU A 192 20.84 26.72 12.61
C LEU A 192 20.26 27.67 11.54
N GLN A 193 19.65 28.77 11.95
CA GLN A 193 19.05 29.74 11.04
C GLN A 193 20.09 30.63 10.37
N ASP A 194 20.98 31.29 11.15
CA ASP A 194 21.85 32.38 10.67
C ASP A 194 23.12 31.85 9.98
N GLN A 195 23.66 30.71 10.44
CA GLN A 195 24.95 30.22 9.95
C GLN A 195 24.80 29.01 9.03
N LEU A 196 23.84 28.14 9.33
CA LEU A 196 23.64 26.90 8.58
C LEU A 196 22.44 26.96 7.62
N HIS A 197 21.62 27.99 7.69
CA HIS A 197 20.43 28.21 6.85
C HIS A 197 19.51 27.00 6.78
N GLN A 198 19.35 26.29 7.90
CA GLN A 198 18.56 25.06 7.97
C GLN A 198 17.07 25.37 8.16
N HIS A 199 16.22 24.54 7.54
CA HIS A 199 14.80 24.50 7.85
C HIS A 199 14.56 23.60 9.07
N PHE A 200 14.01 24.15 10.17
CA PHE A 200 13.81 23.42 11.41
C PHE A 200 12.53 23.85 12.14
N LYS A 201 12.11 23.00 13.07
CA LYS A 201 10.99 23.25 13.99
C LYS A 201 11.44 22.97 15.43
N VAL A 202 11.16 23.91 16.34
CA VAL A 202 11.44 23.73 17.78
C VAL A 202 10.25 23.04 18.45
N VAL A 203 10.52 21.98 19.20
CA VAL A 203 9.56 21.24 20.01
C VAL A 203 9.88 21.46 21.49
N ASN A 204 9.26 22.48 22.08
CA ASN A 204 9.58 22.94 23.44
C ASN A 204 9.25 21.92 24.55
N SER A 205 8.31 20.99 24.33
CA SER A 205 7.93 19.99 25.33
C SER A 205 9.07 19.01 25.68
N ASP A 206 9.97 18.75 24.72
CA ASP A 206 10.99 17.71 24.82
C ASP A 206 12.42 18.23 24.71
N ASN A 207 12.62 19.57 24.69
CA ASN A 207 13.90 20.24 24.43
C ASN A 207 14.55 19.79 23.10
N GLU A 208 13.72 19.55 22.07
CA GLU A 208 14.14 19.06 20.76
C GLU A 208 14.03 20.14 19.68
N ILE A 209 14.97 20.09 18.73
CA ILE A 209 14.87 20.77 17.45
C ILE A 209 14.85 19.71 16.36
N HIS A 210 13.81 19.73 15.50
CA HIS A 210 13.69 18.86 14.34
C HIS A 210 14.21 19.61 13.11
N ILE A 211 15.26 19.11 12.46
CA ILE A 211 15.92 19.73 11.31
C ILE A 211 15.59 18.93 10.06
N PHE A 212 14.89 19.52 9.10
CA PHE A 212 14.34 18.85 7.92
C PHE A 212 15.25 18.92 6.67
N ASP A 213 16.27 19.76 6.68
CA ASP A 213 17.17 19.89 5.55
C ASP A 213 18.19 18.74 5.50
N LYS A 214 18.19 17.99 4.40
CA LYS A 214 19.12 16.87 4.16
C LYS A 214 20.49 17.30 3.64
N SER A 215 20.68 18.60 3.35
CA SER A 215 21.89 19.14 2.72
C SER A 215 23.13 19.09 3.63
N HIS A 216 22.92 19.08 4.95
CA HIS A 216 24.01 19.03 5.92
C HIS A 216 24.04 17.71 6.70
N VAL A 217 25.18 17.03 6.60
CA VAL A 217 25.44 15.82 7.40
C VAL A 217 25.50 16.22 8.88
N ILE A 218 24.96 15.43 9.79
CA ILE A 218 25.02 15.63 11.26
C ILE A 218 26.38 16.16 11.71
N LYS A 219 27.47 15.65 11.13
CA LYS A 219 28.84 16.04 11.44
C LYS A 219 29.09 17.56 11.23
N ALA A 220 28.52 18.18 10.23
CA ALA A 220 28.67 19.60 9.96
C ALA A 220 27.88 20.44 10.96
N ILE A 221 26.66 20.00 11.29
CA ILE A 221 25.81 20.63 12.31
C ILE A 221 26.50 20.60 13.67
N VAL A 222 26.94 19.42 14.11
CA VAL A 222 27.66 19.24 15.38
C VAL A 222 28.91 20.13 15.45
N LYS A 223 29.72 20.15 14.39
CA LYS A 223 30.94 20.97 14.36
C LYS A 223 30.66 22.44 14.57
N GLU A 224 29.61 23.00 13.97
CA GLU A 224 29.29 24.40 14.10
C GLU A 224 28.66 24.74 15.47
N LEU A 225 27.77 23.85 15.97
CA LEU A 225 27.17 24.02 17.30
C LEU A 225 28.22 23.98 18.42
N VAL A 226 29.13 23.01 18.38
CA VAL A 226 30.22 22.89 19.39
C VAL A 226 31.19 24.05 19.33
N LYS A 227 31.50 24.62 18.14
CA LYS A 227 32.34 25.79 17.97
C LYS A 227 31.75 27.04 18.65
N GLN A 228 30.42 27.09 18.77
CA GLN A 228 29.67 28.16 19.44
C GLN A 228 29.26 27.78 20.87
N GLU A 229 29.94 26.80 21.47
CA GLU A 229 29.75 26.34 22.85
C GLU A 229 28.32 25.87 23.17
N VAL A 230 27.57 25.32 22.16
CA VAL A 230 26.28 24.68 22.40
C VAL A 230 26.51 23.29 22.94
N GLU A 231 25.92 22.99 24.10
CA GLU A 231 25.88 21.65 24.67
C GLU A 231 24.85 20.79 23.93
N ILE A 232 25.30 19.64 23.42
CA ILE A 232 24.45 18.70 22.70
C ILE A 232 24.23 17.47 23.57
N ASP A 233 22.98 17.26 24.01
CA ASP A 233 22.62 16.06 24.78
C ASP A 233 22.53 14.84 23.85
N GLU A 234 21.81 14.98 22.74
CA GLU A 234 21.64 13.93 21.73
C GLU A 234 21.52 14.58 20.33
N ILE A 235 22.05 13.89 19.30
CA ILE A 235 21.78 14.22 17.92
C ILE A 235 21.74 12.93 17.08
N TYR A 236 20.62 12.71 16.36
CA TYR A 236 20.45 11.51 15.56
C TYR A 236 19.47 11.72 14.40
N TYR A 237 19.56 10.85 13.40
CA TYR A 237 18.55 10.79 12.33
C TYR A 237 17.31 10.06 12.85
N LYS A 238 16.18 10.72 12.80
CA LYS A 238 14.89 10.09 12.97
C LYS A 238 14.28 9.84 11.60
N ARG A 239 14.28 8.58 11.20
CA ARG A 239 13.46 8.16 10.07
C ARG A 239 12.02 8.20 10.54
N GLN A 240 11.19 8.90 9.81
CA GLN A 240 9.76 8.87 10.10
C GLN A 240 9.27 7.49 9.65
N ASP A 241 8.99 6.63 10.62
CA ASP A 241 8.38 5.35 10.39
C ASP A 241 6.95 5.59 9.90
N LEU A 242 6.61 4.98 8.77
CA LEU A 242 5.28 5.05 8.17
C LEU A 242 4.18 4.71 9.18
N GLU A 243 4.44 3.74 10.05
CA GLU A 243 3.52 3.29 11.10
C GLU A 243 3.32 4.35 12.17
N ASN A 244 4.39 5.03 12.60
CA ASN A 244 4.32 6.13 13.56
C ASN A 244 3.56 7.33 13.00
N TYR A 245 3.79 7.68 11.73
CA TYR A 245 3.03 8.75 11.08
C TYR A 245 1.53 8.42 11.03
N PHE A 246 1.20 7.19 10.64
CA PHE A 246 -0.17 6.71 10.60
C PHE A 246 -0.83 6.79 11.99
N THR A 247 -0.15 6.32 13.03
CA THR A 247 -0.62 6.38 14.41
C THR A 247 -0.87 7.82 14.87
N GLN A 248 0.06 8.73 14.61
CA GLN A 248 -0.09 10.15 14.94
C GLN A 248 -1.28 10.80 14.21
N LEU A 249 -1.50 10.41 12.95
CA LEU A 249 -2.60 10.93 12.15
C LEU A 249 -3.96 10.48 12.70
N VAL A 250 -4.08 9.20 13.05
CA VAL A 250 -5.29 8.65 13.69
C VAL A 250 -5.53 9.32 15.05
N ASP A 251 -4.50 9.52 15.86
CA ASP A 251 -4.60 10.15 17.18
C ASP A 251 -4.97 11.65 17.10
N SER A 252 -4.51 12.36 16.06
CA SER A 252 -4.81 13.78 15.85
C SER A 252 -6.27 14.02 15.46
N GLU A 253 -6.87 13.10 14.71
CA GLU A 253 -8.26 13.18 14.27
C GLU A 253 -9.27 12.68 15.35
N ARG A 254 -8.77 12.03 16.40
CA ARG A 254 -9.58 11.60 17.56
C ARG A 254 -9.76 12.71 18.62
N ARG A 255 -9.07 13.83 18.50
CA ARG A 255 -9.14 15.00 19.40
C ARG A 255 -10.05 16.07 18.83
#